data_998a56ee251cc33334dff6d5ce3bee7e
#
_entry.id   998a56ee251cc33334dff6d5ce3bee7e
#
_cell.length_a   1.000
_cell.length_b   1.000
_cell.length_c   1.000
_cell.angle_alpha   90.00
_cell.angle_beta   90.00
_cell.angle_gamma   90.00
#
_symmetry.space_group_name_H-M   'P 1'
#
loop_
_entity.id
_entity.type
_entity.pdbx_description
1 polymer ?
#
loop_
_entity_poly.entity_id
_entity_poly.type
_entity_poly.pdbx_seq_one_letter_code
_entity_poly.pdbx_strand_id
1 'polypeptide(L)'
;SSAASDVYKRQYAQYVIPVNAKNYPIILWHGIGQSGRSFETTPDGREGFQTLLPRDGWATYIVDQPRRGRAGRTEATEAKSEIPTVTSEAGVWNAFRLGRWVPPKPATANPNMQMLLDGETINQFMRMQTPDTGALPPTEAYGWKLGEAMRDLLKRTGPAVVGTHSYAGQIGWYGAMKSPDLVKAVVTYEPGQVVYPEGEKVKEMNSEIPLVQQRLNPVRVSKQEFLKLTKMPIFIIFGDNISTKSS
;
A
#
# COMPACT_ATOMS: atom_id res chain seq x y z
N SER A 1 -28.38 -3.26 2.91
CA SER A 1 -27.02 -3.12 2.34
C SER A 1 -26.78 -4.28 1.42
N SER A 2 -26.48 -4.04 0.15
CA SER A 2 -26.22 -5.09 -0.80
C SER A 2 -24.92 -5.84 -0.44
N ALA A 3 -24.89 -7.17 -0.62
CA ALA A 3 -23.71 -7.99 -0.36
C ALA A 3 -22.44 -7.47 -1.10
N ALA A 4 -22.61 -6.72 -2.20
CA ALA A 4 -21.57 -6.08 -2.96
C ALA A 4 -20.79 -5.02 -2.15
N SER A 5 -21.44 -4.27 -1.25
CA SER A 5 -20.75 -3.27 -0.42
C SER A 5 -19.80 -3.90 0.60
N ASP A 6 -19.99 -5.16 0.94
CA ASP A 6 -19.21 -5.83 1.98
C ASP A 6 -17.86 -6.37 1.45
N VAL A 7 -17.72 -6.63 0.15
CA VAL A 7 -16.48 -7.13 -0.44
C VAL A 7 -15.34 -6.11 -0.29
N TYR A 8 -15.63 -4.82 -0.45
CA TYR A 8 -14.64 -3.75 -0.27
C TYR A 8 -14.26 -3.49 1.19
N LYS A 9 -14.99 -4.05 2.13
CA LYS A 9 -14.70 -3.95 3.57
C LYS A 9 -14.03 -5.21 4.12
N ARG A 10 -14.08 -6.33 3.38
CA ARG A 10 -13.46 -7.58 3.79
C ARG A 10 -11.96 -7.48 3.61
N GLN A 11 -11.25 -7.59 4.69
CA GLN A 11 -9.80 -7.66 4.75
C GLN A 11 -9.40 -8.85 5.62
N TYR A 12 -8.21 -9.35 5.40
CA TYR A 12 -7.60 -10.35 6.25
C TYR A 12 -6.49 -9.68 7.06
N ALA A 13 -6.38 -9.99 8.32
CA ALA A 13 -5.27 -9.55 9.15
C ALA A 13 -4.72 -10.71 9.95
N GLN A 14 -3.44 -10.99 9.80
CA GLN A 14 -2.70 -11.84 10.73
C GLN A 14 -2.01 -10.96 11.75
N TYR A 15 -1.79 -11.47 12.95
CA TYR A 15 -1.18 -10.67 14.00
C TYR A 15 -0.32 -11.50 14.94
N VAL A 16 0.64 -10.84 15.55
CA VAL A 16 1.47 -11.35 16.63
C VAL A 16 1.44 -10.33 17.76
N ILE A 17 1.11 -10.78 18.96
CA ILE A 17 1.04 -9.95 20.16
C ILE A 17 2.05 -10.47 21.17
N PRO A 18 3.15 -9.73 21.46
CA PRO A 18 4.08 -10.07 22.52
C PRO A 18 3.41 -10.05 23.90
N VAL A 19 3.89 -10.86 24.83
CA VAL A 19 3.34 -10.95 26.20
C VAL A 19 3.29 -9.58 26.89
N ASN A 20 4.34 -8.78 26.73
CA ASN A 20 4.45 -7.43 27.29
C ASN A 20 4.46 -6.40 26.14
N ALA A 21 3.39 -6.38 25.33
CA ALA A 21 3.31 -5.49 24.19
C ALA A 21 3.34 -4.00 24.60
N LYS A 22 3.98 -3.19 23.77
CA LYS A 22 3.93 -1.72 23.84
C LYS A 22 2.48 -1.24 23.67
N ASN A 23 2.18 -0.02 24.15
CA ASN A 23 0.80 0.50 24.27
C ASN A 23 -0.02 0.49 22.97
N TYR A 24 0.61 0.71 21.81
CA TYR A 24 -0.10 0.79 20.54
C TYR A 24 0.40 -0.28 19.59
N PRO A 25 -0.47 -1.07 18.97
CA PRO A 25 -0.08 -1.97 17.90
C PRO A 25 0.36 -1.19 16.66
N ILE A 26 1.15 -1.87 15.80
CA ILE A 26 1.48 -1.41 14.45
C ILE A 26 0.65 -2.21 13.46
N ILE A 27 -0.04 -1.53 12.55
CA ILE A 27 -0.83 -2.15 11.49
C ILE A 27 -0.17 -1.83 10.16
N LEU A 28 0.22 -2.86 9.40
CA LEU A 28 0.98 -2.74 8.16
C LEU A 28 0.09 -3.03 6.94
N TRP A 29 0.12 -2.12 5.97
CA TRP A 29 -0.66 -2.16 4.74
C TRP A 29 0.26 -2.16 3.52
N HIS A 30 0.14 -3.19 2.66
CA HIS A 30 1.01 -3.41 1.49
C HIS A 30 0.68 -2.52 0.30
N GLY A 31 1.58 -2.49 -0.70
CA GLY A 31 1.42 -1.76 -1.95
C GLY A 31 0.55 -2.48 -2.99
N ILE A 32 0.42 -1.84 -4.17
CA ILE A 32 -0.30 -2.40 -5.31
C ILE A 32 0.37 -3.68 -5.79
N GLY A 33 -0.44 -4.65 -6.23
CA GLY A 33 0.05 -5.94 -6.73
C GLY A 33 0.76 -6.79 -5.68
N GLN A 34 0.57 -6.51 -4.40
CA GLN A 34 1.20 -7.21 -3.28
C GLN A 34 0.15 -7.74 -2.29
N SER A 35 0.64 -8.33 -1.22
CA SER A 35 -0.14 -8.80 -0.08
C SER A 35 0.67 -8.59 1.21
N GLY A 36 0.15 -9.00 2.35
CA GLY A 36 0.88 -9.00 3.62
C GLY A 36 2.21 -9.76 3.57
N ARG A 37 2.40 -10.63 2.56
CA ARG A 37 3.65 -11.35 2.29
C ARG A 37 4.86 -10.40 2.22
N SER A 38 4.68 -9.17 1.75
CA SER A 38 5.76 -8.16 1.67
C SER A 38 6.40 -7.83 3.02
N PHE A 39 5.71 -8.10 4.12
CA PHE A 39 6.18 -7.83 5.49
C PHE A 39 6.63 -9.08 6.24
N GLU A 40 6.47 -10.27 5.65
CA GLU A 40 6.83 -11.54 6.27
C GLU A 40 8.33 -11.80 6.19
N THR A 41 8.88 -11.78 4.97
CA THR A 41 10.34 -11.88 4.72
C THR A 41 10.71 -10.99 3.54
N THR A 42 11.99 -10.64 3.43
CA THR A 42 12.52 -10.01 2.22
C THR A 42 12.74 -11.03 1.10
N PRO A 43 12.83 -10.62 -0.18
CA PRO A 43 13.11 -11.53 -1.30
C PRO A 43 14.43 -12.31 -1.16
N ASP A 44 15.41 -11.74 -0.51
CA ASP A 44 16.71 -12.37 -0.21
C ASP A 44 16.73 -13.21 1.10
N GLY A 45 15.54 -13.49 1.66
CA GLY A 45 15.37 -14.43 2.77
C GLY A 45 15.58 -13.86 4.18
N ARG A 46 15.82 -12.56 4.33
CA ARG A 46 15.90 -11.93 5.66
C ARG A 46 14.54 -11.85 6.33
N GLU A 47 14.53 -11.71 7.66
CA GLU A 47 13.32 -11.49 8.44
C GLU A 47 12.64 -10.16 8.05
N GLY A 48 11.32 -10.20 7.94
CA GLY A 48 10.51 -9.00 7.71
C GLY A 48 9.93 -8.42 9.01
N PHE A 49 9.14 -7.38 8.85
CA PHE A 49 8.52 -6.68 9.98
C PHE A 49 7.61 -7.56 10.83
N GLN A 50 7.05 -8.63 10.25
CA GLN A 50 6.29 -9.64 10.99
C GLN A 50 7.07 -10.25 12.16
N THR A 51 8.38 -10.36 12.05
CA THR A 51 9.26 -10.93 13.07
C THR A 51 9.97 -9.83 13.86
N LEU A 52 10.49 -8.82 13.17
CA LEU A 52 11.30 -7.77 13.78
C LEU A 52 10.52 -6.91 14.78
N LEU A 53 9.30 -6.49 14.41
CA LEU A 53 8.49 -5.62 15.26
C LEU A 53 8.01 -6.32 16.55
N PRO A 54 7.47 -7.56 16.50
CA PRO A 54 7.13 -8.27 17.74
C PRO A 54 8.34 -8.56 18.63
N ARG A 55 9.51 -8.84 18.05
CA ARG A 55 10.75 -9.01 18.82
C ARG A 55 11.13 -7.76 19.60
N ASP A 56 10.83 -6.57 19.03
CA ASP A 56 11.00 -5.27 19.69
C ASP A 56 9.81 -4.88 20.59
N GLY A 57 8.87 -5.80 20.83
CA GLY A 57 7.74 -5.59 21.73
C GLY A 57 6.51 -4.92 21.12
N TRP A 58 6.41 -4.80 19.78
CA TRP A 58 5.23 -4.24 19.13
C TRP A 58 4.22 -5.33 18.77
N ALA A 59 3.00 -5.22 19.27
CA ALA A 59 1.89 -5.97 18.68
C ALA A 59 1.77 -5.56 17.20
N THR A 60 1.82 -6.53 16.30
CA THR A 60 1.96 -6.27 14.86
C THR A 60 0.84 -6.97 14.11
N TYR A 61 0.10 -6.20 13.32
CA TYR A 61 -0.95 -6.67 12.43
C TYR A 61 -0.50 -6.47 10.99
N ILE A 62 -0.59 -7.52 10.19
CA ILE A 62 -0.28 -7.48 8.75
C ILE A 62 -1.57 -7.73 7.98
N VAL A 63 -1.93 -6.76 7.15
CA VAL A 63 -3.22 -6.74 6.47
C VAL A 63 -3.04 -7.14 5.01
N ASP A 64 -3.91 -8.04 4.54
CA ASP A 64 -4.22 -8.14 3.13
C ASP A 64 -5.45 -7.26 2.87
N GLN A 65 -5.27 -6.27 2.01
CA GLN A 65 -6.29 -5.29 1.67
C GLN A 65 -7.51 -5.97 1.02
N PRO A 66 -8.68 -5.35 1.07
CA PRO A 66 -9.83 -5.86 0.32
C PRO A 66 -9.47 -6.18 -1.12
N ARG A 67 -9.86 -7.36 -1.59
CA ARG A 67 -9.62 -7.89 -2.95
C ARG A 67 -8.15 -8.23 -3.26
N ARG A 68 -7.32 -8.41 -2.24
CA ARG A 68 -5.89 -8.75 -2.36
C ARG A 68 -5.55 -9.96 -1.51
N GLY A 69 -4.57 -10.74 -1.95
CA GLY A 69 -4.02 -11.86 -1.19
C GLY A 69 -5.10 -12.75 -0.58
N ARG A 70 -5.05 -12.96 0.72
CA ARG A 70 -6.01 -13.77 1.49
C ARG A 70 -7.41 -13.14 1.61
N ALA A 71 -7.56 -11.86 1.27
CA ALA A 71 -8.83 -11.16 1.16
C ALA A 71 -9.32 -11.02 -0.30
N GLY A 72 -8.79 -11.85 -1.21
CA GLY A 72 -8.96 -11.75 -2.66
C GLY A 72 -10.33 -12.16 -3.21
N ARG A 73 -11.37 -12.25 -2.38
CA ARG A 73 -12.71 -12.59 -2.84
C ARG A 73 -13.24 -11.52 -3.81
N THR A 74 -13.70 -11.98 -4.97
CA THR A 74 -14.31 -11.16 -6.01
C THR A 74 -15.83 -11.04 -5.85
N GLU A 75 -16.44 -10.08 -6.53
CA GLU A 75 -17.88 -9.99 -6.75
C GLU A 75 -18.35 -10.83 -7.96
N ALA A 76 -17.44 -11.52 -8.63
CA ALA A 76 -17.78 -12.36 -9.77
C ALA A 76 -18.82 -13.43 -9.40
N THR A 77 -19.74 -13.65 -10.32
CA THR A 77 -20.75 -14.70 -10.27
C THR A 77 -20.63 -15.56 -11.54
N GLU A 78 -21.38 -16.64 -11.64
CA GLU A 78 -21.46 -17.41 -12.88
C GLU A 78 -21.89 -16.58 -14.08
N ALA A 79 -22.74 -15.55 -13.85
CA ALA A 79 -23.21 -14.65 -14.88
C ALA A 79 -22.26 -13.47 -15.16
N LYS A 80 -21.35 -13.15 -14.22
CA LYS A 80 -20.42 -12.03 -14.33
C LYS A 80 -19.01 -12.50 -13.96
N SER A 81 -18.18 -12.64 -14.98
CA SER A 81 -16.76 -12.95 -14.82
C SER A 81 -15.96 -11.67 -14.54
N GLU A 82 -15.03 -11.73 -13.60
CA GLU A 82 -14.02 -10.70 -13.36
C GLU A 82 -12.64 -11.32 -13.57
N ILE A 83 -11.86 -10.73 -14.47
CA ILE A 83 -10.48 -11.16 -14.74
C ILE A 83 -9.59 -10.44 -13.73
N PRO A 84 -8.80 -11.15 -12.90
CA PRO A 84 -7.84 -10.53 -12.02
C PRO A 84 -6.84 -9.66 -12.80
N THR A 85 -6.54 -8.48 -12.28
CA THR A 85 -5.55 -7.58 -12.88
C THR A 85 -4.16 -7.98 -12.41
N VAL A 86 -3.25 -8.15 -13.35
CA VAL A 86 -1.83 -8.42 -13.09
C VAL A 86 -0.96 -7.41 -13.82
N THR A 87 0.18 -7.08 -13.23
CA THR A 87 1.22 -6.31 -13.90
C THR A 87 2.30 -7.25 -14.38
N SER A 88 2.75 -7.11 -15.64
CA SER A 88 3.84 -7.92 -16.17
C SER A 88 5.13 -7.70 -15.37
N GLU A 89 6.05 -8.67 -15.38
CA GLU A 89 7.35 -8.54 -14.70
C GLU A 89 8.13 -7.31 -15.16
N ALA A 90 8.13 -7.01 -16.46
CA ALA A 90 8.73 -5.78 -17.00
C ALA A 90 8.00 -4.52 -16.49
N GLY A 91 6.68 -4.57 -16.33
CA GLY A 91 5.90 -3.49 -15.74
C GLY A 91 6.25 -3.26 -14.27
N VAL A 92 6.37 -4.34 -13.48
CA VAL A 92 6.83 -4.28 -12.08
C VAL A 92 8.25 -3.72 -11.99
N TRP A 93 9.17 -4.22 -12.84
CA TRP A 93 10.56 -3.77 -12.88
C TRP A 93 10.67 -2.26 -13.08
N ASN A 94 9.97 -1.75 -14.09
CA ASN A 94 10.01 -0.33 -14.44
C ASN A 94 9.28 0.54 -13.39
N ALA A 95 8.07 0.15 -12.98
CA ALA A 95 7.25 0.94 -12.06
C ALA A 95 7.87 1.06 -10.66
N PHE A 96 8.55 0.00 -10.20
CA PHE A 96 9.18 -0.01 -8.87
C PHE A 96 10.64 0.45 -8.90
N ARG A 97 11.07 1.04 -10.00
CA ARG A 97 12.40 1.65 -10.16
C ARG A 97 13.57 0.67 -9.96
N LEU A 98 13.36 -0.62 -10.25
CA LEU A 98 14.44 -1.60 -10.23
C LEU A 98 15.45 -1.35 -11.36
N GLY A 99 14.97 -0.77 -12.45
CA GLY A 99 15.77 -0.44 -13.60
C GLY A 99 14.92 -0.22 -14.84
N ARG A 100 15.43 -0.55 -16.00
CA ARG A 100 14.72 -0.47 -17.28
C ARG A 100 14.61 -1.85 -17.93
N TRP A 101 13.40 -2.24 -18.27
CA TRP A 101 13.14 -3.47 -19.00
C TRP A 101 12.09 -3.25 -20.09
N VAL A 102 12.53 -3.39 -21.33
CA VAL A 102 11.67 -3.28 -22.54
C VAL A 102 11.88 -4.55 -23.36
N PRO A 103 11.07 -5.59 -23.19
CA PRO A 103 11.19 -6.84 -23.96
C PRO A 103 11.21 -6.56 -25.50
N PRO A 104 11.97 -7.32 -26.30
CA PRO A 104 12.76 -8.51 -25.94
C PRO A 104 14.17 -8.20 -25.38
N LYS A 105 14.52 -6.95 -25.16
CA LYS A 105 15.84 -6.58 -24.61
C LYS A 105 15.94 -7.05 -23.15
N PRO A 106 17.13 -7.46 -22.69
CA PRO A 106 17.37 -7.79 -21.29
C PRO A 106 17.06 -6.63 -20.36
N ALA A 107 16.64 -6.95 -19.13
CA ALA A 107 16.50 -5.96 -18.08
C ALA A 107 17.87 -5.37 -17.68
N THR A 108 17.89 -4.07 -17.43
CA THR A 108 19.02 -3.38 -16.80
C THR A 108 18.62 -2.89 -15.43
N ALA A 109 19.52 -2.96 -14.46
CA ALA A 109 19.27 -2.50 -13.10
C ALA A 109 19.68 -1.04 -12.93
N ASN A 110 18.99 -0.32 -12.03
CA ASN A 110 19.43 0.98 -11.58
C ASN A 110 20.72 0.85 -10.74
N PRO A 111 21.63 1.80 -10.79
CA PRO A 111 22.77 1.84 -9.89
C PRO A 111 22.29 1.96 -8.43
N ASN A 112 23.12 1.47 -7.51
CA ASN A 112 22.85 1.51 -6.06
C ASN A 112 21.58 0.77 -5.60
N MET A 113 21.11 -0.21 -6.38
CA MET A 113 19.98 -1.03 -5.94
C MET A 113 20.34 -1.80 -4.67
N GLN A 114 19.44 -1.74 -3.65
CA GLN A 114 19.66 -2.42 -2.38
C GLN A 114 19.24 -3.90 -2.39
N MET A 115 18.40 -4.30 -3.34
CA MET A 115 18.02 -5.69 -3.54
C MET A 115 19.15 -6.44 -4.25
N LEU A 116 19.48 -7.64 -3.80
CA LEU A 116 20.41 -8.52 -4.52
C LEU A 116 19.86 -8.86 -5.90
N LEU A 117 20.74 -8.83 -6.91
CA LEU A 117 20.38 -9.10 -8.30
C LEU A 117 20.68 -10.54 -8.74
N ASP A 118 20.79 -11.47 -7.80
CA ASP A 118 20.83 -12.88 -8.12
C ASP A 118 19.47 -13.40 -8.58
N GLY A 119 19.48 -14.48 -9.33
CA GLY A 119 18.27 -15.01 -9.97
C GLY A 119 17.20 -15.47 -8.97
N GLU A 120 17.59 -15.97 -7.80
CA GLU A 120 16.63 -16.43 -6.80
C GLU A 120 15.96 -15.25 -6.09
N THR A 121 16.71 -14.23 -5.70
CA THR A 121 16.16 -13.01 -5.10
C THR A 121 15.15 -12.33 -6.04
N ILE A 122 15.49 -12.21 -7.33
CA ILE A 122 14.57 -11.68 -8.34
C ILE A 122 13.33 -12.55 -8.49
N ASN A 123 13.48 -13.87 -8.55
CA ASN A 123 12.35 -14.80 -8.60
C ASN A 123 11.44 -14.67 -7.39
N GLN A 124 11.99 -14.59 -6.18
CA GLN A 124 11.21 -14.42 -4.96
C GLN A 124 10.47 -13.07 -4.96
N PHE A 125 11.11 -12.01 -5.44
CA PHE A 125 10.47 -10.72 -5.60
C PHE A 125 9.28 -10.77 -6.57
N MET A 126 9.43 -11.44 -7.72
CA MET A 126 8.34 -11.58 -8.69
C MET A 126 7.21 -12.48 -8.17
N ARG A 127 7.53 -13.58 -7.48
CA ARG A 127 6.55 -14.48 -6.86
C ARG A 127 5.71 -13.86 -5.75
N MET A 128 6.21 -12.83 -5.08
CA MET A 128 5.43 -12.12 -4.07
C MET A 128 4.38 -11.17 -4.66
N GLN A 129 4.43 -10.89 -5.97
CA GLN A 129 3.42 -10.11 -6.64
C GLN A 129 2.10 -10.89 -6.71
N THR A 130 1.00 -10.19 -6.44
CA THR A 130 -0.32 -10.81 -6.27
C THR A 130 -1.33 -10.14 -7.18
N PRO A 131 -2.17 -10.92 -7.90
CA PRO A 131 -3.26 -10.35 -8.68
C PRO A 131 -4.25 -9.57 -7.83
N ASP A 132 -4.83 -8.54 -8.42
CA ASP A 132 -5.96 -7.81 -7.88
C ASP A 132 -7.26 -8.42 -8.43
N THR A 133 -8.17 -8.84 -7.56
CA THR A 133 -9.42 -9.46 -7.96
C THR A 133 -10.54 -8.45 -8.25
N GLY A 134 -10.19 -7.24 -8.62
CA GLY A 134 -11.12 -6.20 -9.04
C GLY A 134 -10.47 -4.85 -9.24
N ALA A 135 -11.24 -3.93 -9.82
CA ALA A 135 -10.76 -2.59 -10.15
C ALA A 135 -10.28 -1.81 -8.91
N LEU A 136 -9.25 -1.00 -9.14
CA LEU A 136 -8.70 -0.03 -8.20
C LEU A 136 -8.92 1.38 -8.74
N PRO A 137 -10.16 1.89 -8.77
CA PRO A 137 -10.40 3.20 -9.32
C PRO A 137 -9.66 4.26 -8.49
N PRO A 138 -8.87 5.14 -9.12
CA PRO A 138 -8.16 6.22 -8.43
C PRO A 138 -9.11 7.38 -8.11
N THR A 139 -10.22 7.08 -7.45
CA THR A 139 -11.25 8.07 -7.12
C THR A 139 -11.28 8.34 -5.63
N GLU A 140 -11.67 9.55 -5.26
CA GLU A 140 -11.89 9.93 -3.88
C GLU A 140 -12.89 9.00 -3.18
N ALA A 141 -14.00 8.69 -3.84
CA ALA A 141 -15.03 7.79 -3.30
C ALA A 141 -14.47 6.41 -2.95
N TYR A 142 -13.57 5.87 -3.76
CA TYR A 142 -12.91 4.60 -3.47
C TYR A 142 -11.91 4.73 -2.32
N GLY A 143 -11.16 5.83 -2.27
CA GLY A 143 -10.28 6.15 -1.14
C GLY A 143 -11.04 6.16 0.19
N TRP A 144 -12.20 6.81 0.24
CA TRP A 144 -13.05 6.82 1.43
C TRP A 144 -13.55 5.43 1.83
N LYS A 145 -13.91 4.56 0.89
CA LYS A 145 -14.27 3.15 1.16
C LYS A 145 -13.11 2.39 1.81
N LEU A 146 -11.90 2.56 1.31
CA LEU A 146 -10.71 1.94 1.90
C LEU A 146 -10.39 2.51 3.28
N GLY A 147 -10.59 3.83 3.48
CA GLY A 147 -10.49 4.46 4.80
C GLY A 147 -11.50 3.90 5.80
N GLU A 148 -12.70 3.55 5.35
CA GLU A 148 -13.70 2.86 6.18
C GLU A 148 -13.24 1.45 6.56
N ALA A 149 -12.65 0.69 5.65
CA ALA A 149 -12.07 -0.62 5.96
C ALA A 149 -10.97 -0.52 7.03
N MET A 150 -10.11 0.48 6.93
CA MET A 150 -9.11 0.76 7.98
C MET A 150 -9.76 1.12 9.32
N ARG A 151 -10.75 2.00 9.31
CA ARG A 151 -11.49 2.37 10.53
C ARG A 151 -12.10 1.15 11.22
N ASP A 152 -12.69 0.23 10.44
CA ASP A 152 -13.33 -0.97 11.00
C ASP A 152 -12.29 -1.91 11.62
N LEU A 153 -11.07 -1.96 11.11
CA LEU A 153 -9.96 -2.67 11.75
C LEU A 153 -9.51 -1.94 13.04
N LEU A 154 -9.32 -0.63 12.98
CA LEU A 154 -8.91 0.19 14.13
C LEU A 154 -9.91 0.11 15.30
N LYS A 155 -11.21 -0.06 15.03
CA LYS A 155 -12.22 -0.31 16.07
C LYS A 155 -12.01 -1.64 16.79
N ARG A 156 -11.38 -2.62 16.13
CA ARG A 156 -11.08 -3.94 16.70
C ARG A 156 -9.74 -3.97 17.42
N THR A 157 -8.73 -3.31 16.88
CA THR A 157 -7.37 -3.28 17.45
C THR A 157 -7.20 -2.25 18.54
N GLY A 158 -8.10 -1.25 18.61
CA GLY A 158 -7.91 -0.02 19.37
C GLY A 158 -6.97 0.96 18.64
N PRO A 159 -6.59 2.05 19.33
CA PRO A 159 -5.67 3.04 18.80
C PRO A 159 -4.34 2.42 18.36
N ALA A 160 -3.85 2.77 17.17
CA ALA A 160 -2.71 2.12 16.55
C ALA A 160 -1.81 3.09 15.78
N VAL A 161 -0.57 2.66 15.55
CA VAL A 161 0.33 3.22 14.54
C VAL A 161 0.03 2.55 13.20
N VAL A 162 -0.16 3.33 12.15
CA VAL A 162 -0.48 2.84 10.81
C VAL A 162 0.77 2.92 9.95
N GLY A 163 1.26 1.77 9.49
CA GLY A 163 2.36 1.64 8.53
C GLY A 163 1.80 1.35 7.13
N THR A 164 2.16 2.14 6.13
CA THR A 164 1.69 1.96 4.75
C THR A 164 2.83 1.93 3.76
N HIS A 165 2.63 1.22 2.66
CA HIS A 165 3.58 1.18 1.55
C HIS A 165 2.87 1.48 0.24
N SER A 166 3.46 2.36 -0.57
CA SER A 166 3.05 2.62 -1.96
C SER A 166 1.56 2.96 -2.08
N TYR A 167 0.79 2.17 -2.81
CA TYR A 167 -0.66 2.33 -2.98
C TYR A 167 -1.40 2.51 -1.66
N ALA A 168 -0.99 1.83 -0.60
CA ALA A 168 -1.61 1.96 0.71
C ALA A 168 -1.41 3.33 1.35
N GLY A 169 -0.53 4.18 0.85
CA GLY A 169 -0.39 5.56 1.31
C GLY A 169 -1.72 6.31 1.27
N GLN A 170 -2.47 6.22 0.16
CA GLN A 170 -3.80 6.83 0.08
C GLN A 170 -4.79 6.24 1.11
N ILE A 171 -4.71 4.92 1.38
CA ILE A 171 -5.54 4.28 2.41
C ILE A 171 -5.21 4.85 3.78
N GLY A 172 -3.92 5.06 4.05
CA GLY A 172 -3.44 5.69 5.28
C GLY A 172 -4.00 7.08 5.49
N TRP A 173 -4.00 7.91 4.45
CA TRP A 173 -4.57 9.27 4.52
C TRP A 173 -6.06 9.25 4.81
N TYR A 174 -6.83 8.49 4.03
CA TYR A 174 -8.28 8.38 4.22
C TYR A 174 -8.65 7.73 5.56
N GLY A 175 -7.90 6.72 5.99
CA GLY A 175 -8.08 6.08 7.29
C GLY A 175 -7.81 7.02 8.44
N ALA A 176 -6.73 7.81 8.37
CA ALA A 176 -6.39 8.81 9.38
C ALA A 176 -7.43 9.94 9.45
N MET A 177 -7.93 10.42 8.31
CA MET A 177 -9.00 11.41 8.28
C MET A 177 -10.34 10.86 8.81
N LYS A 178 -10.64 9.57 8.55
CA LYS A 178 -11.85 8.90 9.07
C LYS A 178 -11.80 8.61 10.55
N SER A 179 -10.60 8.38 11.11
CA SER A 179 -10.41 7.93 12.49
C SER A 179 -9.24 8.66 13.17
N PRO A 180 -9.25 10.00 13.19
CA PRO A 180 -8.12 10.77 13.72
C PRO A 180 -7.82 10.51 15.20
N ASP A 181 -8.79 10.02 15.96
CA ASP A 181 -8.61 9.70 17.37
C ASP A 181 -8.01 8.30 17.60
N LEU A 182 -8.15 7.40 16.61
CA LEU A 182 -7.64 6.03 16.66
C LEU A 182 -6.26 5.88 15.98
N VAL A 183 -5.90 6.77 15.05
CA VAL A 183 -4.58 6.76 14.40
C VAL A 183 -3.61 7.59 15.25
N LYS A 184 -2.63 6.93 15.86
CA LYS A 184 -1.65 7.58 16.75
C LYS A 184 -0.44 8.10 16.02
N ALA A 185 -0.09 7.50 14.91
CA ALA A 185 0.93 7.97 13.96
C ALA A 185 0.72 7.31 12.61
N VAL A 186 1.21 7.94 11.56
CA VAL A 186 1.32 7.35 10.22
C VAL A 186 2.80 7.26 9.85
N VAL A 187 3.25 6.05 9.50
CA VAL A 187 4.56 5.81 8.89
C VAL A 187 4.32 5.29 7.49
N THR A 188 4.76 6.03 6.48
CA THR A 188 4.48 5.66 5.10
C THR A 188 5.75 5.59 4.27
N TYR A 189 5.91 4.46 3.58
CA TYR A 189 7.02 4.19 2.69
C TYR A 189 6.57 4.42 1.25
N GLU A 190 7.20 5.32 0.53
CA GLU A 190 6.91 5.58 -0.88
C GLU A 190 5.40 5.75 -1.17
N PRO A 191 4.67 6.65 -0.49
CA PRO A 191 3.24 6.77 -0.68
C PRO A 191 2.90 7.03 -2.16
N GLY A 192 2.04 6.19 -2.72
CA GLY A 192 1.67 6.26 -4.14
C GLY A 192 0.85 7.50 -4.50
N GLN A 193 0.18 8.09 -3.53
CA GLN A 193 -0.52 9.36 -3.65
C GLN A 193 -0.44 10.12 -2.32
N VAL A 194 -0.42 11.45 -2.44
CA VAL A 194 -0.55 12.36 -1.31
C VAL A 194 -1.85 13.16 -1.51
N VAL A 195 -2.57 13.40 -0.42
CA VAL A 195 -3.78 14.23 -0.45
C VAL A 195 -3.41 15.69 -0.22
N TYR A 196 -4.16 16.57 -0.86
CA TYR A 196 -4.01 18.03 -0.74
C TYR A 196 -5.35 18.67 -0.37
N PRO A 197 -5.35 19.78 0.34
CA PRO A 197 -6.58 20.51 0.55
C PRO A 197 -7.06 21.15 -0.75
N GLU A 198 -8.38 21.28 -0.90
CA GLU A 198 -8.98 22.03 -2.01
C GLU A 198 -8.39 23.44 -2.09
N GLY A 199 -8.14 23.91 -3.32
CA GLY A 199 -7.55 25.21 -3.59
C GLY A 199 -6.02 25.26 -3.55
N GLU A 200 -5.34 24.22 -3.06
CA GLU A 200 -3.87 24.18 -3.07
C GLU A 200 -3.34 24.02 -4.50
N LYS A 201 -2.33 24.83 -4.84
CA LYS A 201 -1.63 24.70 -6.12
C LYS A 201 -0.57 23.61 -6.02
N VAL A 202 -0.71 22.55 -6.79
CA VAL A 202 0.24 21.43 -6.86
C VAL A 202 0.90 21.45 -8.24
N LYS A 203 2.21 21.25 -8.26
CA LYS A 203 2.96 21.13 -9.53
C LYS A 203 2.48 19.87 -10.26
N GLU A 204 2.10 20.02 -11.51
CA GLU A 204 1.79 18.90 -12.38
C GLU A 204 3.04 18.06 -12.63
N MET A 205 2.89 16.76 -12.56
CA MET A 205 3.92 15.79 -12.84
C MET A 205 3.43 14.82 -13.91
N ASN A 206 4.33 14.43 -14.79
CA ASN A 206 4.04 13.47 -15.85
C ASN A 206 4.98 12.26 -15.75
N SER A 207 4.52 11.12 -16.22
CA SER A 207 5.30 9.90 -16.32
C SER A 207 4.91 9.13 -17.59
N GLU A 208 5.91 8.61 -18.29
CA GLU A 208 5.71 7.70 -19.41
C GLU A 208 5.22 6.30 -18.97
N ILE A 209 5.30 6.00 -17.68
CA ILE A 209 4.84 4.72 -17.12
C ILE A 209 3.35 4.84 -16.81
N PRO A 210 2.44 4.12 -17.51
CA PRO A 210 0.99 4.28 -17.33
C PRO A 210 0.51 4.06 -15.89
N LEU A 211 1.08 3.07 -15.20
CA LEU A 211 0.74 2.78 -13.80
C LEU A 211 1.09 3.96 -12.87
N VAL A 212 2.22 4.61 -13.12
CA VAL A 212 2.66 5.79 -12.35
C VAL A 212 1.82 7.00 -12.72
N GLN A 213 1.60 7.26 -14.02
CA GLN A 213 0.82 8.41 -14.49
C GLN A 213 -0.58 8.45 -13.90
N GLN A 214 -1.26 7.31 -13.79
CA GLN A 214 -2.59 7.24 -13.16
C GLN A 214 -2.61 7.71 -11.70
N ARG A 215 -1.46 7.73 -11.02
CA ARG A 215 -1.30 8.07 -9.61
C ARG A 215 -0.70 9.45 -9.36
N LEU A 216 -0.25 10.13 -10.40
CA LEU A 216 0.36 11.47 -10.28
C LEU A 216 -0.66 12.60 -10.15
N ASN A 217 -1.92 12.36 -10.50
CA ASN A 217 -2.97 13.35 -10.33
C ASN A 217 -3.18 13.61 -8.82
N PRO A 218 -3.11 14.86 -8.38
CA PRO A 218 -3.29 15.18 -6.97
C PRO A 218 -4.71 14.84 -6.52
N VAL A 219 -4.81 14.10 -5.43
CA VAL A 219 -6.09 13.84 -4.76
C VAL A 219 -6.39 15.02 -3.84
N ARG A 220 -7.57 15.61 -3.99
CA ARG A 220 -8.00 16.75 -3.19
C ARG A 220 -9.12 16.37 -2.26
N VAL A 221 -9.05 16.88 -1.04
CA VAL A 221 -10.09 16.73 -0.02
C VAL A 221 -10.44 18.11 0.53
N SER A 222 -11.59 18.24 1.18
CA SER A 222 -11.94 19.48 1.83
C SER A 222 -10.87 19.89 2.86
N LYS A 223 -10.67 21.18 3.06
CA LYS A 223 -9.72 21.70 4.05
C LYS A 223 -10.01 21.15 5.45
N GLN A 224 -11.30 20.99 5.79
CA GLN A 224 -11.72 20.43 7.07
C GLN A 224 -11.25 18.98 7.26
N GLU A 225 -11.39 18.14 6.23
CA GLU A 225 -10.90 16.77 6.26
C GLU A 225 -9.37 16.73 6.34
N PHE A 226 -8.69 17.53 5.51
CA PHE A 226 -7.23 17.60 5.50
C PHE A 226 -6.64 17.97 6.86
N LEU A 227 -7.24 18.93 7.57
CA LEU A 227 -6.78 19.38 8.89
C LEU A 227 -6.84 18.28 9.95
N LYS A 228 -7.60 17.21 9.75
CA LYS A 228 -7.57 16.06 10.66
C LYS A 228 -6.23 15.34 10.68
N LEU A 229 -5.45 15.43 9.59
CA LEU A 229 -4.10 14.86 9.51
C LEU A 229 -3.09 15.58 10.41
N THR A 230 -3.40 16.79 10.89
CA THR A 230 -2.55 17.50 11.84
C THR A 230 -2.65 16.97 13.28
N LYS A 231 -3.60 16.06 13.54
CA LYS A 231 -3.82 15.49 14.88
C LYS A 231 -2.84 14.37 15.24
N MET A 232 -2.04 13.88 14.29
CA MET A 232 -1.07 12.82 14.54
C MET A 232 0.25 13.12 13.83
N PRO A 233 1.38 12.63 14.36
CA PRO A 233 2.64 12.67 13.64
C PRO A 233 2.59 11.81 12.38
N ILE A 234 3.19 12.33 11.30
CA ILE A 234 3.30 11.66 10.01
C ILE A 234 4.76 11.61 9.63
N PHE A 235 5.27 10.40 9.35
CA PHE A 235 6.62 10.17 8.88
C PHE A 235 6.58 9.56 7.48
N ILE A 236 7.17 10.26 6.51
CA ILE A 236 7.20 9.84 5.10
C ILE A 236 8.63 9.47 4.74
N ILE A 237 8.81 8.28 4.18
CA ILE A 237 10.10 7.76 3.75
C ILE A 237 10.06 7.55 2.24
N PHE A 238 11.01 8.13 1.54
CA PHE A 238 11.26 7.88 0.13
C PHE A 238 12.59 7.16 -0.05
N GLY A 239 12.66 6.24 -0.99
CA GLY A 239 13.89 5.56 -1.39
C GLY A 239 14.63 6.31 -2.49
N ASP A 240 15.62 5.62 -3.05
CA ASP A 240 16.47 6.14 -4.12
C ASP A 240 15.79 6.14 -5.50
N ASN A 241 16.48 6.71 -6.49
CA ASN A 241 16.08 6.71 -7.90
C ASN A 241 14.73 7.40 -8.19
N ILE A 242 14.30 8.33 -7.34
CA ILE A 242 13.14 9.17 -7.63
C ILE A 242 13.56 10.20 -8.69
N SER A 243 12.81 10.26 -9.79
CA SER A 243 13.05 11.27 -10.83
C SER A 243 12.78 12.67 -10.27
N THR A 244 13.79 13.54 -10.36
CA THR A 244 13.67 14.97 -9.99
C THR A 244 13.28 15.84 -11.17
N LYS A 245 13.24 15.25 -12.38
CA LYS A 245 12.85 15.94 -13.61
C LYS A 245 11.49 15.44 -14.06
N SER A 246 10.60 16.38 -14.38
CA SER A 246 9.45 16.07 -15.24
C SER A 246 10.01 15.65 -16.59
N SER A 247 9.94 14.36 -16.88
CA SER A 247 10.25 13.83 -18.20
C SER A 247 9.16 14.20 -19.18
#